data_2f59557acdc9688bde6fdd830d550085
#
_entry.id   2f59557acdc9688bde6fdd830d550085
#
_cell.length_a   1.000
_cell.length_b   1.000
_cell.length_c   1.000
_cell.angle_alpha   90.00
_cell.angle_beta   90.00
_cell.angle_gamma   90.00
#
_symmetry.space_group_name_H-M   'P 1'
#
loop_
_entity.id
_entity.type
_entity.pdbx_description
1 polymer ?
#
loop_
_entity_poly.entity_id
_entity_poly.type
_entity_poly.pdbx_seq_one_letter_code
_entity_poly.pdbx_strand_id
1 'polypeptide(L)'
;NDDEVLNLIDNFLTEKNSFIFESVEKGKIKGRYTIFGKNPDKIWEFNNNNSYLIRNKKKIRLREKPNKLIEKIIEEFKFETPKKLPNICSLISGYFSYDSIRYIEKIPNNCKNDLNLPDVRLLRPRTLIIHDNLKKEIFFIINIFSDEKINNYQKKFDDIKFELFKLNIQSSIRNLKALENNVLKDIKVKSNTSKNKFLKMVNKAKEYIKLGDIFQVVLSQRFEAKLTKKPLDIYKKLRLTNPSPFMFFFNFSDFQIIGASPEILVRLRDNKITVRPIAGTRPRGKTIKEDNFFEKDLLKDKKE
;
A
#
# COMPACT_ATOMS: atom_id res chain seq x y z
N ASN A 1 -2.04 -19.05 -10.03
CA ASN A 1 -3.00 -18.64 -11.04
C ASN A 1 -3.62 -17.29 -10.63
N ASP A 2 -3.79 -16.34 -11.57
CA ASP A 2 -4.36 -15.02 -11.28
C ASP A 2 -5.79 -15.13 -10.75
N ASP A 3 -6.55 -16.13 -11.18
CA ASP A 3 -7.90 -16.41 -10.71
C ASP A 3 -7.94 -16.81 -9.24
N GLU A 4 -6.93 -17.52 -8.74
CA GLU A 4 -6.81 -17.86 -7.31
C GLU A 4 -6.57 -16.64 -6.45
N VAL A 5 -5.73 -15.71 -6.91
CA VAL A 5 -5.48 -14.44 -6.22
C VAL A 5 -6.75 -13.60 -6.19
N LEU A 6 -7.50 -13.52 -7.29
CA LEU A 6 -8.77 -12.79 -7.36
C LEU A 6 -9.84 -13.40 -6.43
N ASN A 7 -9.89 -14.73 -6.33
CA ASN A 7 -10.79 -15.42 -5.39
C ASN A 7 -10.42 -15.11 -3.93
N LEU A 8 -9.12 -15.12 -3.61
CA LEU A 8 -8.64 -14.71 -2.28
C LEU A 8 -8.99 -13.25 -1.97
N ILE A 9 -8.85 -12.35 -2.95
CA ILE A 9 -9.24 -10.94 -2.83
C ILE A 9 -10.72 -10.84 -2.44
N ASP A 10 -11.61 -11.54 -3.14
CA ASP A 10 -13.05 -11.45 -2.91
C ASP A 10 -13.50 -11.95 -1.53
N ASN A 11 -12.82 -12.94 -1.02
CA ASN A 11 -13.23 -13.60 0.23
C ASN A 11 -12.49 -13.07 1.45
N PHE A 12 -11.23 -12.67 1.29
CA PHE A 12 -10.37 -12.30 2.42
C PHE A 12 -10.43 -10.80 2.76
N LEU A 13 -10.61 -9.93 1.76
CA LEU A 13 -10.56 -8.46 1.93
C LEU A 13 -11.91 -7.81 2.24
N THR A 14 -12.98 -8.58 2.39
CA THR A 14 -14.30 -8.07 2.77
C THR A 14 -14.36 -7.60 4.23
N GLU A 15 -13.49 -8.16 5.07
CA GLU A 15 -13.43 -7.81 6.48
C GLU A 15 -12.71 -6.47 6.70
N LYS A 16 -13.16 -5.72 7.71
CA LYS A 16 -12.51 -4.48 8.15
C LYS A 16 -11.11 -4.75 8.70
N ASN A 17 -10.22 -3.80 8.50
CA ASN A 17 -8.81 -3.88 8.90
C ASN A 17 -8.08 -5.05 8.24
N SER A 18 -8.36 -5.26 6.96
CA SER A 18 -7.67 -6.18 6.08
C SER A 18 -6.88 -5.43 5.01
N PHE A 19 -5.89 -6.09 4.42
CA PHE A 19 -5.10 -5.52 3.34
C PHE A 19 -4.55 -6.58 2.41
N ILE A 20 -4.14 -6.14 1.22
CA ILE A 20 -3.28 -6.87 0.29
C ILE A 20 -2.11 -6.01 -0.16
N PHE A 21 -0.95 -6.66 -0.28
CA PHE A 21 0.20 -6.17 -1.06
C PHE A 21 0.50 -7.17 -2.14
N GLU A 22 0.62 -6.71 -3.37
CA GLU A 22 1.04 -7.55 -4.48
C GLU A 22 1.92 -6.78 -5.47
N SER A 23 2.72 -7.52 -6.22
CA SER A 23 3.44 -6.99 -7.36
C SER A 23 2.81 -7.55 -8.62
N VAL A 24 2.26 -6.67 -9.45
CA VAL A 24 1.60 -7.02 -10.70
C VAL A 24 2.33 -6.33 -11.84
N GLU A 25 3.19 -7.08 -12.53
CA GLU A 25 3.90 -6.59 -13.70
C GLU A 25 3.46 -7.32 -14.95
N LYS A 26 3.35 -6.59 -16.07
CA LYS A 26 3.15 -7.19 -17.39
C LYS A 26 4.48 -7.80 -17.82
N GLY A 27 4.63 -9.12 -17.71
CA GLY A 27 5.82 -9.83 -18.15
C GLY A 27 6.17 -11.06 -17.32
N LYS A 28 7.38 -11.60 -17.53
CA LYS A 28 7.86 -12.83 -16.91
C LYS A 28 8.29 -12.70 -15.44
N ILE A 29 8.47 -11.49 -14.94
CA ILE A 29 8.93 -11.22 -13.57
C ILE A 29 7.76 -10.66 -12.78
N LYS A 30 7.04 -11.53 -12.09
CA LYS A 30 6.10 -11.14 -11.03
C LYS A 30 6.91 -10.94 -9.74
N GLY A 31 6.50 -10.00 -8.90
CA GLY A 31 7.05 -9.87 -7.56
C GLY A 31 6.90 -11.18 -6.80
N ARG A 32 7.86 -11.45 -5.92
CA ARG A 32 7.93 -12.76 -5.27
C ARG A 32 6.70 -13.07 -4.42
N TYR A 33 6.20 -12.07 -3.68
CA TYR A 33 5.15 -12.31 -2.70
C TYR A 33 3.87 -11.54 -3.01
N THR A 34 2.74 -12.23 -2.81
CA THR A 34 1.43 -11.62 -2.60
C THR A 34 1.06 -11.85 -1.14
N ILE A 35 0.76 -10.78 -0.40
CA ILE A 35 0.56 -10.82 1.04
C ILE A 35 -0.82 -10.30 1.38
N PHE A 36 -1.61 -11.11 2.05
CA PHE A 36 -2.89 -10.72 2.63
C PHE A 36 -2.75 -10.69 4.15
N GLY A 37 -3.34 -9.67 4.79
CA GLY A 37 -3.40 -9.58 6.23
C GLY A 37 -4.78 -9.17 6.73
N LYS A 38 -5.21 -9.73 7.87
CA LYS A 38 -6.44 -9.39 8.56
C LYS A 38 -6.38 -9.63 10.07
N ASN A 39 -7.48 -9.33 10.75
CA ASN A 39 -7.64 -9.56 12.19
C ASN A 39 -6.52 -8.97 13.03
N PRO A 40 -6.20 -7.66 12.92
CA PRO A 40 -5.17 -7.06 13.74
C PRO A 40 -5.56 -7.12 15.22
N ASP A 41 -4.58 -7.45 16.06
CA ASP A 41 -4.75 -7.39 17.51
C ASP A 41 -4.52 -5.98 18.06
N LYS A 42 -3.67 -5.20 17.38
CA LYS A 42 -3.38 -3.79 17.65
C LYS A 42 -3.47 -2.97 16.38
N ILE A 43 -4.03 -1.78 16.52
CA ILE A 43 -4.00 -0.74 15.51
C ILE A 43 -3.46 0.52 16.19
N TRP A 44 -2.39 1.08 15.67
CA TRP A 44 -1.90 2.38 16.12
C TRP A 44 -2.36 3.46 15.15
N GLU A 45 -2.77 4.56 15.71
CA GLU A 45 -3.25 5.72 14.96
C GLU A 45 -2.60 6.99 15.51
N PHE A 46 -2.06 7.80 14.62
CA PHE A 46 -1.43 9.07 14.98
C PHE A 46 -2.14 10.20 14.26
N ASN A 47 -2.40 11.28 14.99
CA ASN A 47 -3.06 12.45 14.46
C ASN A 47 -2.66 13.69 15.28
N ASN A 48 -2.15 14.73 14.62
CA ASN A 48 -1.80 16.01 15.26
C ASN A 48 -0.96 15.84 16.55
N ASN A 49 0.14 15.11 16.49
CA ASN A 49 1.01 14.78 17.65
C ASN A 49 0.35 13.95 18.76
N ASN A 50 -0.84 13.43 18.57
CA ASN A 50 -1.45 12.49 19.50
C ASN A 50 -1.31 11.07 18.99
N SER A 51 -1.08 10.17 19.93
CA SER A 51 -0.93 8.73 19.68
C SER A 51 -2.12 7.99 20.29
N TYR A 52 -2.65 7.04 19.54
CA TYR A 52 -3.77 6.19 19.96
C TYR A 52 -3.46 4.72 19.68
N LEU A 53 -3.92 3.86 20.58
CA LEU A 53 -3.99 2.42 20.38
C LEU A 53 -5.47 2.00 20.29
N ILE A 54 -5.81 1.28 19.23
CA ILE A 54 -7.11 0.64 19.11
C ILE A 54 -6.92 -0.86 19.34
N ARG A 55 -7.54 -1.37 20.38
CA ARG A 55 -7.52 -2.79 20.77
C ARG A 55 -8.92 -3.18 21.27
N ASN A 56 -9.43 -4.34 20.86
CA ASN A 56 -10.77 -4.81 21.25
C ASN A 56 -11.87 -3.75 20.99
N LYS A 57 -11.82 -3.07 19.85
CA LYS A 57 -12.73 -1.98 19.45
C LYS A 57 -12.72 -0.74 20.36
N LYS A 58 -11.79 -0.66 21.32
CA LYS A 58 -11.61 0.53 22.18
C LYS A 58 -10.43 1.33 21.69
N LYS A 59 -10.61 2.65 21.55
CA LYS A 59 -9.54 3.62 21.21
C LYS A 59 -9.04 4.26 22.51
N ILE A 60 -7.75 4.06 22.79
CA ILE A 60 -7.08 4.51 24.01
C ILE A 60 -6.01 5.52 23.60
N ARG A 61 -6.02 6.70 24.21
CA ARG A 61 -4.96 7.68 24.00
C ARG A 61 -3.71 7.26 24.77
N LEU A 62 -2.58 7.28 24.10
CA LEU A 62 -1.27 6.97 24.67
C LEU A 62 -0.56 8.29 25.07
N ARG A 63 0.36 8.19 26.03
CA ARG A 63 1.12 9.36 26.52
C ARG A 63 2.29 9.72 25.60
N GLU A 64 2.86 8.72 24.95
CA GLU A 64 4.02 8.87 24.06
C GLU A 64 3.66 9.67 22.80
N LYS A 65 4.59 10.53 22.37
CA LYS A 65 4.48 11.22 21.09
C LYS A 65 4.68 10.26 19.91
N PRO A 66 4.13 10.56 18.71
CA PRO A 66 4.20 9.67 17.55
C PRO A 66 5.59 9.13 17.22
N ASN A 67 6.61 9.97 17.11
CA ASN A 67 7.98 9.57 16.77
C ASN A 67 8.54 8.55 17.77
N LYS A 68 8.45 8.83 19.07
CA LYS A 68 8.94 7.94 20.12
C LYS A 68 8.17 6.63 20.18
N LEU A 69 6.85 6.68 19.94
CA LEU A 69 6.05 5.47 19.93
C LEU A 69 6.36 4.60 18.71
N ILE A 70 6.62 5.20 17.53
CA ILE A 70 7.03 4.46 16.32
C ILE A 70 8.36 3.72 16.59
N GLU A 71 9.37 4.40 17.17
CA GLU A 71 10.63 3.78 17.55
C GLU A 71 10.40 2.58 18.49
N LYS A 72 9.61 2.77 19.53
CA LYS A 72 9.25 1.72 20.49
C LYS A 72 8.53 0.54 19.82
N ILE A 73 7.57 0.81 18.91
CA ILE A 73 6.87 -0.24 18.16
C ILE A 73 7.86 -1.05 17.32
N ILE A 74 8.83 -0.41 16.67
CA ILE A 74 9.85 -1.08 15.85
C ILE A 74 10.78 -1.94 16.76
N GLU A 75 11.17 -1.42 17.90
CA GLU A 75 12.01 -2.15 18.85
C GLU A 75 11.31 -3.37 19.45
N GLU A 76 10.07 -3.22 19.88
CA GLU A 76 9.24 -4.30 20.42
C GLU A 76 8.87 -5.37 19.37
N PHE A 77 8.93 -5.02 18.09
CA PHE A 77 8.55 -5.92 17.00
C PHE A 77 9.72 -6.78 16.48
N LYS A 78 10.88 -6.76 17.13
CA LYS A 78 12.02 -7.61 16.76
C LYS A 78 11.71 -9.07 17.12
N PHE A 79 11.86 -9.98 16.15
CA PHE A 79 11.72 -11.43 16.37
C PHE A 79 12.63 -12.20 15.42
N GLU A 80 12.99 -13.44 15.81
CA GLU A 80 13.71 -14.34 14.94
C GLU A 80 12.74 -15.07 14.00
N THR A 81 12.99 -14.97 12.70
CA THR A 81 12.16 -15.66 11.71
C THR A 81 12.43 -17.17 11.74
N PRO A 82 11.40 -18.01 11.91
CA PRO A 82 11.58 -19.46 11.82
C PRO A 82 12.13 -19.85 10.44
N LYS A 83 13.15 -20.74 10.40
CA LYS A 83 13.89 -21.12 9.18
C LYS A 83 13.01 -21.58 8.00
N LYS A 84 11.82 -22.14 8.28
CA LYS A 84 10.90 -22.64 7.26
C LYS A 84 9.90 -21.60 6.76
N LEU A 85 9.84 -20.42 7.37
CA LEU A 85 8.89 -19.37 7.02
C LEU A 85 9.57 -18.23 6.26
N PRO A 86 8.83 -17.50 5.40
CA PRO A 86 9.34 -16.29 4.80
C PRO A 86 9.56 -15.19 5.86
N ASN A 87 10.55 -14.32 5.68
CA ASN A 87 10.86 -13.22 6.62
C ASN A 87 9.69 -12.28 6.90
N ILE A 88 8.69 -12.29 6.04
CA ILE A 88 7.45 -11.51 6.17
C ILE A 88 6.33 -12.27 6.90
N CYS A 89 6.65 -13.38 7.59
CA CYS A 89 5.67 -14.20 8.33
C CYS A 89 5.03 -13.46 9.52
N SER A 90 5.62 -12.36 9.96
CA SER A 90 5.01 -11.38 10.86
C SER A 90 5.42 -10.00 10.40
N LEU A 91 4.50 -9.03 10.49
CA LEU A 91 4.75 -7.68 10.00
C LEU A 91 3.84 -6.66 10.67
N ILE A 92 4.22 -5.39 10.58
CA ILE A 92 3.36 -4.25 10.83
C ILE A 92 3.17 -3.56 9.48
N SER A 93 1.93 -3.25 9.13
CA SER A 93 1.59 -2.62 7.86
C SER A 93 0.65 -1.45 8.04
N GLY A 94 0.69 -0.51 7.13
CA GLY A 94 -0.18 0.65 7.17
C GLY A 94 0.31 1.75 6.25
N TYR A 95 -0.03 2.98 6.56
CA TYR A 95 0.41 4.14 5.79
C TYR A 95 0.93 5.25 6.70
N PHE A 96 1.83 6.03 6.12
CA PHE A 96 2.29 7.32 6.60
C PHE A 96 1.83 8.36 5.59
N SER A 97 1.05 9.36 6.02
CA SER A 97 0.70 10.49 5.16
C SER A 97 1.91 11.40 4.95
N TYR A 98 1.84 12.30 3.98
CA TYR A 98 2.85 13.34 3.80
C TYR A 98 3.06 14.15 5.10
N ASP A 99 1.98 14.46 5.80
CA ASP A 99 2.03 15.30 7.01
C ASP A 99 2.68 14.62 8.22
N SER A 100 2.97 13.29 8.15
CA SER A 100 3.75 12.60 9.17
C SER A 100 5.18 13.16 9.32
N ILE A 101 5.70 13.85 8.29
CA ILE A 101 6.98 14.57 8.37
C ILE A 101 7.01 15.60 9.50
N ARG A 102 5.86 16.13 9.91
CA ARG A 102 5.73 17.10 11.00
C ARG A 102 6.05 16.52 12.38
N TYR A 103 6.15 15.21 12.49
CA TYR A 103 6.64 14.56 13.71
C TYR A 103 8.16 14.68 13.86
N ILE A 104 8.86 15.01 12.78
CA ILE A 104 10.33 15.10 12.68
C ILE A 104 10.75 16.54 12.39
N GLU A 105 10.11 17.17 11.40
CA GLU A 105 10.48 18.48 10.87
C GLU A 105 9.48 19.58 11.26
N LYS A 106 9.99 20.79 11.52
CA LYS A 106 9.18 21.98 11.74
C LYS A 106 8.88 22.65 10.41
N ILE A 107 7.79 22.28 9.77
CA ILE A 107 7.33 22.91 8.52
C ILE A 107 5.98 23.59 8.71
N PRO A 108 5.66 24.66 7.94
CA PRO A 108 4.40 25.37 8.05
C PRO A 108 3.19 24.47 7.78
N ASN A 109 2.12 24.63 8.55
CA ASN A 109 0.87 23.89 8.38
C ASN A 109 -0.22 24.81 7.82
N ASN A 110 -0.07 25.17 6.54
CA ASN A 110 -0.95 26.13 5.86
C ASN A 110 -2.08 25.45 5.06
N CYS A 111 -2.04 24.11 4.95
CA CYS A 111 -3.04 23.37 4.19
C CYS A 111 -4.24 23.01 5.07
N LYS A 112 -5.45 23.15 4.51
CA LYS A 112 -6.67 22.75 5.20
C LYS A 112 -6.75 21.22 5.25
N ASN A 113 -6.93 20.67 6.45
CA ASN A 113 -7.25 19.24 6.63
C ASN A 113 -8.78 19.07 6.57
N ASP A 114 -9.32 18.79 5.41
CA ASP A 114 -10.75 18.60 5.16
C ASP A 114 -11.17 17.12 5.05
N LEU A 115 -10.21 16.21 4.98
CA LEU A 115 -10.47 14.76 4.97
C LEU A 115 -10.56 14.16 6.37
N ASN A 116 -9.94 14.81 7.37
CA ASN A 116 -9.90 14.35 8.75
C ASN A 116 -9.42 12.91 8.93
N LEU A 117 -8.49 12.48 8.05
CA LEU A 117 -7.86 11.17 8.15
C LEU A 117 -6.68 11.23 9.14
N PRO A 118 -6.34 10.13 9.81
CA PRO A 118 -5.13 10.05 10.61
C PRO A 118 -3.87 10.30 9.76
N ASP A 119 -2.85 10.92 10.37
CA ASP A 119 -1.56 11.10 9.69
C ASP A 119 -0.86 9.75 9.44
N VAL A 120 -1.04 8.82 10.37
CA VAL A 120 -0.50 7.45 10.28
C VAL A 120 -1.50 6.47 10.85
N ARG A 121 -1.68 5.33 10.19
CA ARG A 121 -2.41 4.18 10.75
C ARG A 121 -1.64 2.90 10.45
N LEU A 122 -1.28 2.16 11.51
CA LEU A 122 -0.52 0.92 11.44
C LEU A 122 -1.34 -0.23 12.01
N LEU A 123 -1.31 -1.37 11.34
CA LEU A 123 -1.97 -2.62 11.73
C LEU A 123 -0.91 -3.66 12.10
N ARG A 124 -1.11 -4.40 13.20
CA ARG A 124 -0.39 -5.63 13.52
C ARG A 124 -1.30 -6.83 13.22
N PRO A 125 -1.26 -7.40 12.01
CA PRO A 125 -2.19 -8.45 11.61
C PRO A 125 -1.86 -9.75 12.35
N ARG A 126 -2.89 -10.43 12.83
CA ARG A 126 -2.77 -11.77 13.39
C ARG A 126 -2.75 -12.83 12.31
N THR A 127 -3.57 -12.67 11.30
CA THR A 127 -3.73 -13.63 10.21
C THR A 127 -3.06 -13.12 8.95
N LEU A 128 -2.17 -13.93 8.38
CA LEU A 128 -1.53 -13.66 7.10
C LEU A 128 -1.71 -14.84 6.16
N ILE A 129 -1.98 -14.55 4.89
CA ILE A 129 -1.79 -15.49 3.78
C ILE A 129 -0.67 -14.93 2.92
N ILE A 130 0.38 -15.70 2.70
CA ILE A 130 1.54 -15.31 1.90
C ILE A 130 1.68 -16.30 0.75
N HIS A 131 1.49 -15.83 -0.47
CA HIS A 131 1.77 -16.60 -1.66
C HIS A 131 3.18 -16.27 -2.17
N ASP A 132 4.07 -17.26 -2.14
CA ASP A 132 5.40 -17.17 -2.76
C ASP A 132 5.26 -17.56 -4.25
N ASN A 133 5.19 -16.58 -5.12
CA ASN A 133 5.03 -16.77 -6.55
C ASN A 133 6.22 -17.50 -7.19
N LEU A 134 7.41 -17.42 -6.60
CA LEU A 134 8.62 -18.09 -7.08
C LEU A 134 8.61 -19.57 -6.75
N LYS A 135 8.30 -19.92 -5.51
CA LYS A 135 8.26 -21.30 -5.02
C LYS A 135 6.92 -21.98 -5.29
N LYS A 136 5.88 -21.20 -5.67
CA LYS A 136 4.49 -21.69 -5.82
C LYS A 136 3.94 -22.29 -4.52
N GLU A 137 4.32 -21.73 -3.38
CA GLU A 137 3.89 -22.12 -2.06
C GLU A 137 2.94 -21.09 -1.46
N ILE A 138 1.97 -21.54 -0.69
CA ILE A 138 1.09 -20.69 0.09
C ILE A 138 1.34 -20.96 1.57
N PHE A 139 1.72 -19.91 2.29
CA PHE A 139 1.87 -19.94 3.74
C PHE A 139 0.63 -19.35 4.38
N PHE A 140 0.05 -20.11 5.29
CA PHE A 140 -1.02 -19.65 6.12
C PHE A 140 -0.51 -19.49 7.55
N ILE A 141 -0.56 -18.28 8.07
CA ILE A 141 0.13 -17.91 9.29
C ILE A 141 -0.83 -17.24 10.28
N ILE A 142 -0.77 -17.68 11.52
CA ILE A 142 -1.42 -17.03 12.64
C ILE A 142 -0.34 -16.58 13.60
N ASN A 143 -0.21 -15.27 13.76
CA ASN A 143 0.69 -14.67 14.72
C ASN A 143 0.04 -14.62 16.11
N ILE A 144 0.76 -15.11 17.09
CA ILE A 144 0.43 -15.05 18.49
C ILE A 144 1.48 -14.21 19.17
N PHE A 145 1.05 -13.12 19.79
CA PHE A 145 1.97 -12.16 20.40
C PHE A 145 2.10 -12.39 21.89
N SER A 146 3.31 -12.18 22.45
CA SER A 146 3.63 -12.45 23.86
C SER A 146 2.77 -11.71 24.87
N ASP A 147 2.18 -10.58 24.47
CA ASP A 147 1.28 -9.78 25.32
C ASP A 147 -0.17 -10.29 25.32
N GLU A 148 -0.43 -11.45 24.72
CA GLU A 148 -1.75 -12.08 24.68
C GLU A 148 -1.87 -13.28 25.61
N LYS A 149 -2.93 -13.28 26.41
CA LYS A 149 -3.37 -14.47 27.14
C LYS A 149 -4.27 -15.30 26.22
N ILE A 150 -3.71 -16.29 25.54
CA ILE A 150 -4.50 -17.17 24.67
C ILE A 150 -4.55 -18.56 25.26
N ASN A 151 -5.73 -18.98 25.66
CA ASN A 151 -5.94 -20.28 26.29
C ASN A 151 -6.28 -21.41 25.27
N ASN A 152 -6.41 -21.10 23.97
CA ASN A 152 -6.80 -22.12 22.99
C ASN A 152 -6.29 -21.78 21.57
N TYR A 153 -4.98 -21.99 21.36
CA TYR A 153 -4.34 -21.77 20.05
C TYR A 153 -4.85 -22.72 18.98
N GLN A 154 -5.08 -23.99 19.36
CA GLN A 154 -5.47 -25.03 18.43
C GLN A 154 -6.85 -24.72 17.82
N LYS A 155 -7.83 -24.33 18.63
CA LYS A 155 -9.16 -23.95 18.14
C LYS A 155 -9.09 -22.80 17.13
N LYS A 156 -8.28 -21.76 17.42
CA LYS A 156 -8.11 -20.63 16.47
C LYS A 156 -7.47 -21.07 15.16
N PHE A 157 -6.52 -21.99 15.22
CA PHE A 157 -5.89 -22.56 14.04
C PHE A 157 -6.89 -23.36 13.22
N ASP A 158 -7.71 -24.19 13.89
CA ASP A 158 -8.70 -25.02 13.23
C ASP A 158 -9.84 -24.20 12.62
N ASP A 159 -10.32 -23.14 13.30
CA ASP A 159 -11.31 -22.21 12.77
C ASP A 159 -10.85 -21.58 11.45
N ILE A 160 -9.59 -21.17 11.37
CA ILE A 160 -9.03 -20.53 10.20
C ILE A 160 -8.71 -21.56 9.10
N LYS A 161 -8.24 -22.76 9.46
CA LYS A 161 -8.09 -23.88 8.52
C LYS A 161 -9.41 -24.21 7.85
N PHE A 162 -10.51 -24.16 8.61
CA PHE A 162 -11.86 -24.38 8.09
C PHE A 162 -12.31 -23.25 7.14
N GLU A 163 -11.98 -21.98 7.45
CA GLU A 163 -12.24 -20.86 6.52
C GLU A 163 -11.53 -21.06 5.19
N LEU A 164 -10.25 -21.49 5.20
CA LEU A 164 -9.50 -21.79 3.97
C LEU A 164 -10.10 -22.93 3.18
N PHE A 165 -10.54 -23.98 3.86
CA PHE A 165 -11.19 -25.11 3.20
C PHE A 165 -12.47 -24.68 2.48
N LYS A 166 -13.26 -23.80 3.09
CA LYS A 166 -14.44 -23.19 2.43
C LYS A 166 -14.08 -22.39 1.19
N LEU A 167 -12.96 -21.64 1.21
CA LEU A 167 -12.50 -20.88 0.06
C LEU A 167 -12.16 -21.78 -1.13
N ASN A 168 -11.59 -22.97 -0.89
CA ASN A 168 -11.28 -23.95 -1.92
C ASN A 168 -12.54 -24.57 -2.57
N ILE A 169 -13.63 -24.70 -1.80
CA ILE A 169 -14.90 -25.27 -2.30
C ILE A 169 -15.71 -24.23 -3.09
N GLN A 170 -15.58 -22.93 -2.78
CA GLN A 170 -16.31 -21.86 -3.44
C GLN A 170 -15.59 -21.25 -4.65
N SER A 171 -14.67 -21.97 -5.27
CA SER A 171 -14.01 -21.55 -6.52
C SER A 171 -15.00 -21.54 -7.71
N SER A 172 -16.13 -20.87 -7.55
CA SER A 172 -17.00 -20.51 -8.65
C SER A 172 -16.36 -19.34 -9.41
N ILE A 173 -15.88 -19.65 -10.59
CA ILE A 173 -15.45 -18.76 -11.66
C ILE A 173 -16.46 -17.62 -11.80
N ARG A 174 -16.29 -16.56 -11.03
CA ARG A 174 -16.98 -15.29 -11.33
C ARG A 174 -16.26 -14.67 -12.52
N ASN A 175 -16.91 -14.78 -13.68
CA ASN A 175 -16.44 -14.26 -14.95
C ASN A 175 -15.84 -12.86 -14.81
N LEU A 176 -14.54 -12.72 -15.02
CA LEU A 176 -13.83 -11.43 -15.20
C LEU A 176 -14.45 -10.57 -16.30
N LYS A 177 -15.12 -11.19 -17.28
CA LYS A 177 -15.88 -10.51 -18.34
C LYS A 177 -17.00 -9.59 -17.83
N ALA A 178 -17.51 -9.81 -16.62
CA ALA A 178 -18.52 -8.92 -16.03
C ALA A 178 -17.96 -7.53 -15.61
N LEU A 179 -16.64 -7.38 -15.47
CA LEU A 179 -16.00 -6.10 -15.18
C LEU A 179 -15.75 -5.24 -16.42
N GLU A 180 -15.80 -5.83 -17.61
CA GLU A 180 -15.50 -5.12 -18.88
C GLU A 180 -16.66 -4.27 -19.41
N ASN A 181 -17.91 -4.60 -19.08
CA ASN A 181 -19.08 -4.05 -19.79
C ASN A 181 -19.82 -2.90 -19.09
N ASN A 182 -19.31 -2.34 -18.00
CA ASN A 182 -19.89 -1.13 -17.43
C ASN A 182 -19.08 0.10 -17.85
N VAL A 183 -19.42 0.67 -19.00
CA VAL A 183 -19.02 2.03 -19.38
C VAL A 183 -19.45 2.96 -18.25
N LEU A 184 -18.48 3.60 -17.63
CA LEU A 184 -18.71 4.60 -16.60
C LEU A 184 -19.39 5.81 -17.28
N LYS A 185 -20.71 5.87 -17.21
CA LYS A 185 -21.46 7.05 -17.65
C LYS A 185 -21.06 8.21 -16.74
N ASP A 186 -20.58 9.28 -17.35
CA ASP A 186 -20.33 10.62 -16.82
C ASP A 186 -20.09 10.75 -15.30
N ILE A 187 -18.92 10.31 -14.85
CA ILE A 187 -18.49 10.60 -13.49
C ILE A 187 -18.12 12.07 -13.40
N LYS A 188 -18.91 12.85 -12.66
CA LYS A 188 -18.57 14.24 -12.35
C LYS A 188 -17.38 14.27 -11.38
N VAL A 189 -16.24 14.73 -11.88
CA VAL A 189 -15.01 14.88 -11.11
C VAL A 189 -14.84 16.36 -10.74
N LYS A 190 -14.58 16.63 -9.46
CA LYS A 190 -14.24 17.94 -8.94
C LYS A 190 -12.76 17.99 -8.57
N SER A 191 -12.08 19.08 -8.90
CA SER A 191 -10.73 19.34 -8.41
C SER A 191 -10.76 20.38 -7.28
N ASN A 192 -9.92 20.19 -6.27
CA ASN A 192 -9.70 21.21 -5.21
C ASN A 192 -8.88 22.40 -5.69
N THR A 193 -8.31 22.33 -6.90
CA THR A 193 -7.47 23.38 -7.50
C THR A 193 -7.96 23.67 -8.91
N SER A 194 -8.30 24.93 -9.21
CA SER A 194 -8.70 25.31 -10.57
C SER A 194 -7.53 25.21 -11.55
N LYS A 195 -7.83 24.98 -12.84
CA LYS A 195 -6.84 24.90 -13.91
C LYS A 195 -5.89 26.12 -13.90
N ASN A 196 -6.44 27.34 -13.81
CA ASN A 196 -5.63 28.56 -13.81
C ASN A 196 -4.72 28.65 -12.59
N LYS A 197 -5.20 28.23 -11.40
CA LYS A 197 -4.36 28.18 -10.20
C LYS A 197 -3.23 27.16 -10.37
N PHE A 198 -3.51 25.99 -10.91
CA PHE A 198 -2.49 24.97 -11.14
C PHE A 198 -1.42 25.45 -12.14
N LEU A 199 -1.82 26.10 -13.25
CA LEU A 199 -0.88 26.69 -14.20
C LEU A 199 0.02 27.76 -13.57
N LYS A 200 -0.54 28.63 -12.69
CA LYS A 200 0.26 29.58 -11.94
C LYS A 200 1.28 28.90 -11.01
N MET A 201 0.89 27.79 -10.36
CA MET A 201 1.82 27.00 -9.53
C MET A 201 2.96 26.42 -10.37
N VAL A 202 2.67 25.89 -11.55
CA VAL A 202 3.69 25.36 -12.47
C VAL A 202 4.68 26.46 -12.89
N ASN A 203 4.19 27.64 -13.29
CA ASN A 203 5.05 28.75 -13.66
C ASN A 203 5.93 29.22 -12.50
N LYS A 204 5.37 29.31 -11.30
CA LYS A 204 6.14 29.66 -10.10
C LYS A 204 7.23 28.63 -9.77
N ALA A 205 6.90 27.34 -9.89
CA ALA A 205 7.87 26.26 -9.71
C ALA A 205 9.04 26.37 -10.73
N LYS A 206 8.73 26.69 -12.00
CA LYS A 206 9.75 26.93 -13.03
C LYS A 206 10.64 28.13 -12.73
N GLU A 207 10.10 29.19 -12.11
CA GLU A 207 10.88 30.32 -11.64
C GLU A 207 11.87 29.91 -10.54
N TYR A 208 11.42 29.17 -9.53
CA TYR A 208 12.30 28.66 -8.46
C TYR A 208 13.44 27.77 -9.00
N ILE A 209 13.14 26.92 -10.01
CA ILE A 209 14.17 26.13 -10.67
C ILE A 209 15.20 27.01 -11.39
N LYS A 210 14.74 28.07 -12.10
CA LYS A 210 15.64 29.00 -12.81
C LYS A 210 16.52 29.80 -11.86
N LEU A 211 16.00 30.16 -10.67
CA LEU A 211 16.74 30.87 -9.62
C LEU A 211 17.72 29.96 -8.86
N GLY A 212 17.63 28.66 -9.02
CA GLY A 212 18.45 27.70 -8.30
C GLY A 212 17.96 27.38 -6.88
N ASP A 213 16.75 27.84 -6.52
CA ASP A 213 16.17 27.58 -5.21
C ASP A 213 15.80 26.10 -5.01
N ILE A 214 15.43 25.41 -6.10
CA ILE A 214 15.05 24.00 -6.11
C ILE A 214 15.53 23.35 -7.41
N PHE A 215 15.78 22.04 -7.37
CA PHE A 215 16.03 21.22 -8.57
C PHE A 215 14.75 20.58 -9.11
N GLN A 216 13.87 20.20 -8.22
CA GLN A 216 12.63 19.49 -8.52
C GLN A 216 11.55 19.82 -7.49
N VAL A 217 10.30 19.82 -7.93
CA VAL A 217 9.13 19.89 -7.05
C VAL A 217 7.97 19.10 -7.66
N VAL A 218 7.25 18.39 -6.84
CA VAL A 218 6.00 17.70 -7.24
C VAL A 218 4.83 18.56 -6.80
N LEU A 219 4.12 19.11 -7.79
CA LEU A 219 2.87 19.83 -7.56
C LEU A 219 1.71 18.85 -7.51
N SER A 220 0.86 18.95 -6.49
CA SER A 220 -0.27 18.06 -6.34
C SER A 220 -1.61 18.79 -6.36
N GLN A 221 -2.63 18.06 -6.76
CA GLN A 221 -4.03 18.46 -6.65
C GLN A 221 -4.84 17.22 -6.31
N ARG A 222 -6.02 17.42 -5.73
CA ARG A 222 -6.95 16.34 -5.42
C ARG A 222 -8.15 16.40 -6.36
N PHE A 223 -8.46 15.26 -6.93
CA PHE A 223 -9.71 15.03 -7.63
C PHE A 223 -10.66 14.24 -6.74
N GLU A 224 -11.92 14.61 -6.78
CA GLU A 224 -12.98 14.02 -5.98
C GLU A 224 -14.14 13.60 -6.88
N ALA A 225 -14.64 12.39 -6.66
CA ALA A 225 -15.80 11.86 -7.38
C ALA A 225 -16.67 11.02 -6.44
N LYS A 226 -17.97 10.98 -6.72
CA LYS A 226 -18.89 10.12 -5.97
C LYS A 226 -18.59 8.66 -6.28
N LEU A 227 -18.33 7.88 -5.22
CA LEU A 227 -18.11 6.45 -5.33
C LEU A 227 -19.43 5.73 -5.67
N THR A 228 -19.46 5.03 -6.81
CA THR A 228 -20.63 4.27 -7.28
C THR A 228 -20.42 2.77 -7.30
N LYS A 229 -19.19 2.31 -7.04
CA LYS A 229 -18.78 0.89 -7.02
C LYS A 229 -18.16 0.55 -5.68
N LYS A 230 -18.08 -0.73 -5.35
CA LYS A 230 -17.35 -1.17 -4.15
C LYS A 230 -15.87 -0.85 -4.31
N PRO A 231 -15.18 -0.40 -3.24
CA PRO A 231 -13.75 -0.09 -3.30
C PRO A 231 -12.89 -1.25 -3.83
N LEU A 232 -13.27 -2.48 -3.51
CA LEU A 232 -12.57 -3.67 -3.97
C LEU A 232 -12.68 -3.87 -5.50
N ASP A 233 -13.82 -3.51 -6.11
CA ASP A 233 -13.99 -3.56 -7.57
C ASP A 233 -13.12 -2.51 -8.26
N ILE A 234 -12.92 -1.34 -7.61
CA ILE A 234 -11.99 -0.31 -8.09
C ILE A 234 -10.56 -0.83 -8.04
N TYR A 235 -10.15 -1.49 -6.94
CA TYR A 235 -8.84 -2.11 -6.84
C TYR A 235 -8.61 -3.14 -7.96
N LYS A 236 -9.57 -4.04 -8.18
CA LYS A 236 -9.48 -5.04 -9.26
C LYS A 236 -9.35 -4.38 -10.64
N LYS A 237 -10.12 -3.31 -10.89
CA LYS A 237 -10.02 -2.57 -12.15
C LYS A 237 -8.66 -1.89 -12.29
N LEU A 238 -8.16 -1.23 -11.24
CA LEU A 238 -6.83 -0.63 -11.20
C LEU A 238 -5.74 -1.66 -11.50
N ARG A 239 -5.83 -2.85 -10.90
CA ARG A 239 -4.93 -3.97 -11.12
C ARG A 239 -4.83 -4.39 -12.59
N LEU A 240 -5.95 -4.33 -13.31
CA LEU A 240 -6.01 -4.67 -14.74
C LEU A 240 -5.53 -3.52 -15.63
N THR A 241 -5.85 -2.28 -15.29
CA THR A 241 -5.60 -1.12 -16.14
C THR A 241 -4.23 -0.48 -15.93
N ASN A 242 -3.72 -0.54 -14.70
CA ASN A 242 -2.43 0.04 -14.32
C ASN A 242 -1.65 -0.89 -13.39
N PRO A 243 -1.26 -2.10 -13.86
CA PRO A 243 -0.46 -3.02 -13.07
C PRO A 243 0.87 -2.37 -12.70
N SER A 244 1.29 -2.54 -11.46
CA SER A 244 2.49 -1.90 -10.91
C SER A 244 3.25 -2.85 -9.98
N PRO A 245 4.57 -2.63 -9.76
CA PRO A 245 5.38 -3.43 -8.84
C PRO A 245 4.88 -3.39 -7.39
N PHE A 246 4.21 -2.30 -7.01
CA PHE A 246 3.69 -2.10 -5.66
C PHE A 246 2.22 -1.73 -5.72
N MET A 247 1.37 -2.76 -5.77
CA MET A 247 -0.07 -2.61 -5.65
C MET A 247 -0.51 -2.87 -4.21
N PHE A 248 -1.46 -2.08 -3.75
CA PHE A 248 -2.00 -2.24 -2.41
C PHE A 248 -3.47 -1.85 -2.31
N PHE A 249 -4.15 -2.52 -1.39
CA PHE A 249 -5.48 -2.19 -0.94
C PHE A 249 -5.53 -2.34 0.59
N PHE A 250 -5.95 -1.29 1.28
CA PHE A 250 -6.27 -1.33 2.70
C PHE A 250 -7.76 -1.10 2.89
N ASN A 251 -8.42 -2.02 3.58
CA ASN A 251 -9.80 -1.87 4.03
C ASN A 251 -9.82 -1.51 5.52
N PHE A 252 -9.56 -0.26 5.84
CA PHE A 252 -9.72 0.22 7.21
C PHE A 252 -11.21 0.27 7.60
N SER A 253 -11.51 0.41 8.88
CA SER A 253 -12.89 0.35 9.35
C SER A 253 -13.79 1.48 8.83
N ASP A 254 -13.20 2.62 8.52
CA ASP A 254 -13.84 3.92 8.25
C ASP A 254 -13.50 4.48 6.86
N PHE A 255 -12.41 4.04 6.25
CA PHE A 255 -12.00 4.41 4.89
C PHE A 255 -11.16 3.31 4.24
N GLN A 256 -10.95 3.42 2.92
CA GLN A 256 -10.08 2.52 2.16
C GLN A 256 -8.97 3.31 1.48
N ILE A 257 -7.78 2.67 1.33
CA ILE A 257 -6.69 3.20 0.53
C ILE A 257 -6.39 2.19 -0.57
N ILE A 258 -6.38 2.67 -1.82
CA ILE A 258 -6.13 1.88 -3.01
C ILE A 258 -4.99 2.54 -3.77
N GLY A 259 -3.99 1.77 -4.16
CA GLY A 259 -2.88 2.36 -4.90
C GLY A 259 -2.13 1.38 -5.79
N ALA A 260 -1.46 1.99 -6.76
CA ALA A 260 -0.52 1.38 -7.67
C ALA A 260 0.71 2.30 -7.75
N SER A 261 1.85 1.84 -7.26
CA SER A 261 3.08 2.62 -7.23
C SER A 261 4.20 1.93 -8.03
N PRO A 262 4.94 2.67 -8.87
CA PRO A 262 6.06 2.11 -9.61
C PRO A 262 7.36 2.11 -8.80
N GLU A 263 7.43 2.83 -7.68
CA GLU A 263 8.69 3.20 -7.03
C GLU A 263 8.64 2.99 -5.52
N ILE A 264 9.76 2.56 -4.96
CA ILE A 264 9.97 2.52 -3.51
C ILE A 264 10.49 3.86 -3.02
N LEU A 265 10.03 4.32 -1.86
CA LEU A 265 10.63 5.46 -1.20
C LEU A 265 12.00 5.10 -0.63
N VAL A 266 12.03 4.09 0.23
CA VAL A 266 13.25 3.55 0.85
C VAL A 266 13.02 2.11 1.27
N ARG A 267 14.06 1.29 1.17
CA ARG A 267 14.07 -0.07 1.71
C ARG A 267 15.29 -0.27 2.60
N LEU A 268 15.06 -0.73 3.81
CA LEU A 268 16.12 -1.19 4.70
C LEU A 268 16.03 -2.73 4.79
N ARG A 269 17.12 -3.42 4.47
CA ARG A 269 17.25 -4.87 4.61
C ARG A 269 18.69 -5.22 4.91
N ASP A 270 18.94 -6.08 5.91
CA ASP A 270 20.27 -6.53 6.30
C ASP A 270 21.23 -5.35 6.51
N ASN A 271 20.79 -4.33 7.25
CA ASN A 271 21.49 -3.07 7.50
C ASN A 271 21.86 -2.27 6.24
N LYS A 272 21.33 -2.64 5.06
CA LYS A 272 21.55 -1.95 3.80
C LYS A 272 20.34 -1.13 3.41
N ILE A 273 20.52 0.18 3.29
CA ILE A 273 19.53 1.10 2.75
C ILE A 273 19.57 1.05 1.22
N THR A 274 18.40 0.91 0.61
CA THR A 274 18.25 0.95 -0.86
C THR A 274 17.25 2.02 -1.23
N VAL A 275 17.64 2.93 -2.11
CA VAL A 275 16.78 3.89 -2.82
C VAL A 275 16.85 3.52 -4.30
N ARG A 276 15.75 3.68 -5.00
CA ARG A 276 15.67 3.44 -6.45
C ARG A 276 14.94 4.61 -7.11
N PRO A 277 15.61 5.75 -7.26
CA PRO A 277 14.99 6.91 -7.89
C PRO A 277 14.73 6.64 -9.37
N ILE A 278 13.59 7.13 -9.88
CA ILE A 278 13.27 7.21 -11.28
C ILE A 278 13.58 8.64 -11.70
N ALA A 279 14.55 8.83 -12.61
CA ALA A 279 15.02 10.15 -13.00
C ALA A 279 14.69 10.46 -14.46
N GLY A 280 15.51 9.99 -15.40
CA GLY A 280 15.31 10.26 -16.81
C GLY A 280 14.26 9.41 -17.49
N THR A 281 13.77 9.91 -18.62
CA THR A 281 12.77 9.21 -19.43
C THR A 281 13.09 9.36 -20.91
N ARG A 282 12.91 8.28 -21.66
CA ARG A 282 12.94 8.26 -23.12
C ARG A 282 11.65 7.65 -23.65
N PRO A 283 11.20 8.02 -24.84
CA PRO A 283 10.06 7.36 -25.47
C PRO A 283 10.38 5.89 -25.74
N ARG A 284 9.34 5.05 -25.75
CA ARG A 284 9.48 3.66 -26.19
C ARG A 284 9.65 3.63 -27.71
N GLY A 285 10.57 2.80 -28.17
CA GLY A 285 10.76 2.58 -29.60
C GLY A 285 9.58 1.85 -30.24
N LYS A 286 9.27 2.17 -31.50
CA LYS A 286 8.27 1.42 -32.29
C LYS A 286 8.80 0.05 -32.72
N THR A 287 10.12 -0.10 -32.77
CA THR A 287 10.82 -1.35 -33.07
C THR A 287 11.81 -1.68 -31.96
N ILE A 288 12.24 -2.93 -31.88
CA ILE A 288 13.27 -3.37 -30.91
C ILE A 288 14.58 -2.59 -31.10
N LYS A 289 14.94 -2.22 -32.34
CA LYS A 289 16.15 -1.45 -32.61
C LYS A 289 16.05 -0.03 -32.04
N GLU A 290 14.91 0.62 -32.25
CA GLU A 290 14.67 1.98 -31.69
C GLU A 290 14.62 1.93 -30.16
N ASP A 291 13.99 0.93 -29.57
CA ASP A 291 13.87 0.78 -28.11
C ASP A 291 15.27 0.62 -27.49
N ASN A 292 16.11 -0.24 -28.07
CA ASN A 292 17.50 -0.42 -27.65
C ASN A 292 18.36 0.85 -27.88
N PHE A 293 18.04 1.64 -28.88
CA PHE A 293 18.69 2.92 -29.11
C PHE A 293 18.36 3.92 -27.99
N PHE A 294 17.09 4.08 -27.66
CA PHE A 294 16.63 4.97 -26.59
C PHE A 294 17.13 4.53 -25.20
N GLU A 295 17.21 3.23 -24.94
CA GLU A 295 17.81 2.70 -23.71
C GLU A 295 19.30 3.11 -23.60
N LYS A 296 20.08 2.92 -24.67
CA LYS A 296 21.49 3.32 -24.68
C LYS A 296 21.68 4.83 -24.60
N ASP A 297 20.80 5.60 -25.22
CA ASP A 297 20.80 7.06 -25.14
C ASP A 297 20.53 7.54 -23.72
N LEU A 298 19.55 6.94 -23.03
CA LEU A 298 19.28 7.25 -21.63
C LEU A 298 20.48 6.96 -20.71
N LEU A 299 21.14 5.81 -20.90
CA LEU A 299 22.31 5.42 -20.10
C LEU A 299 23.56 6.29 -20.38
N LYS A 300 23.62 6.99 -21.51
CA LYS A 300 24.70 7.90 -21.83
C LYS A 300 24.49 9.33 -21.36
N ASP A 301 23.29 9.63 -20.91
CA ASP A 301 22.94 10.96 -20.45
C ASP A 301 23.69 11.28 -19.15
N LYS A 302 24.56 12.30 -19.21
CA LYS A 302 25.40 12.68 -18.06
C LYS A 302 24.61 13.26 -16.88
N LYS A 303 23.34 13.64 -17.10
CA LYS A 303 22.48 14.22 -16.09
C LYS A 303 21.76 13.12 -15.30
N GLU A 304 21.60 11.95 -15.90
CA GLU A 304 20.90 10.81 -15.32
C GLU A 304 21.86 9.80 -14.68
#